data_e8845584b7b67723180bc991cc8637a9
#
_entry.id   e8845584b7b67723180bc991cc8637a9
#
_cell.length_a   1.000
_cell.length_b   1.000
_cell.length_c   1.000
_cell.angle_alpha   90.00
_cell.angle_beta   90.00
_cell.angle_gamma   90.00
#
_symmetry.space_group_name_H-M   'P 1'
#
loop_
_entity.id
_entity.type
_entity.pdbx_description
1 polymer ?
#
loop_
_entity_poly.entity_id
_entity_poly.type
_entity_poly.pdbx_seq_one_letter_code
_entity_poly.pdbx_strand_id
1 'polypeptide(L)'
;MKNLLVPTLALVLAAASASAASLAFDFKDPKGVNNATFKLDAPLEAISGSANGISGKVMFDPAKPASLTGKIVIAAKSLHVGNPVMLEHLHSDGWLDVSKHPEIVFEVVSVKNAKTTGTATTADVTGKFTLKGVTKDLTIPAKITYLKDKLKARGGQQDGDLLVIRSNFTIKRSDFGIKPGEAEDSVSNEIEIGLSVAGASPKT
;
A
#
# COMPACT_ATOMS: atom_id res chain seq x y z
N MET A 1 71.17 -9.02 29.69
CA MET A 1 69.72 -8.71 29.91
C MET A 1 69.03 -8.74 28.54
N LYS A 2 68.29 -9.80 28.26
CA LYS A 2 67.60 -9.99 26.95
C LYS A 2 66.14 -9.61 27.16
N ASN A 3 65.68 -8.52 26.53
CA ASN A 3 64.31 -8.11 26.53
C ASN A 3 63.50 -8.95 25.52
N LEU A 4 62.55 -9.76 26.00
CA LEU A 4 61.56 -10.46 25.16
C LEU A 4 60.40 -9.51 24.88
N LEU A 5 60.26 -9.10 23.62
CA LEU A 5 59.02 -8.43 23.13
C LEU A 5 57.97 -9.52 22.83
N VAL A 6 56.86 -9.47 23.54
CA VAL A 6 55.66 -10.29 23.25
C VAL A 6 54.75 -9.49 22.30
N PRO A 7 54.41 -9.98 21.09
CA PRO A 7 53.45 -9.30 20.24
C PRO A 7 52.03 -9.59 20.71
N THR A 8 51.32 -8.56 21.10
CA THR A 8 49.88 -8.64 21.40
C THR A 8 49.10 -8.73 20.10
N LEU A 9 48.57 -9.90 19.81
CA LEU A 9 47.68 -10.14 18.65
C LEU A 9 46.30 -9.58 18.98
N ALA A 10 45.94 -8.42 18.40
CA ALA A 10 44.61 -7.84 18.53
C ALA A 10 43.65 -8.60 17.59
N LEU A 11 42.78 -9.41 18.18
CA LEU A 11 41.69 -10.12 17.47
C LEU A 11 40.58 -9.11 17.17
N VAL A 12 40.51 -8.61 15.93
CA VAL A 12 39.38 -7.79 15.44
C VAL A 12 38.22 -8.72 15.13
N LEU A 13 37.23 -8.77 16.05
CA LEU A 13 35.96 -9.41 15.80
C LEU A 13 35.15 -8.55 14.80
N ALA A 14 35.16 -8.90 13.55
CA ALA A 14 34.22 -8.36 12.57
C ALA A 14 32.81 -8.89 12.88
N ALA A 15 31.97 -8.06 13.51
CA ALA A 15 30.56 -8.35 13.65
C ALA A 15 29.91 -8.32 12.27
N ALA A 16 29.69 -9.50 11.68
CA ALA A 16 28.87 -9.64 10.49
C ALA A 16 27.43 -9.23 10.87
N SER A 17 27.02 -8.04 10.45
CA SER A 17 25.63 -7.63 10.53
C SER A 17 24.82 -8.56 9.65
N ALA A 18 24.15 -9.54 10.23
CA ALA A 18 23.16 -10.36 9.51
C ALA A 18 22.07 -9.40 9.01
N SER A 19 22.12 -9.07 7.72
CA SER A 19 21.04 -8.35 7.06
C SER A 19 19.82 -9.28 7.12
N ALA A 20 18.79 -8.90 7.85
CA ALA A 20 17.53 -9.60 7.80
C ALA A 20 17.06 -9.62 6.33
N ALA A 21 16.71 -10.81 5.83
CA ALA A 21 16.28 -10.93 4.44
C ALA A 21 14.94 -10.19 4.27
N SER A 22 14.82 -9.46 3.17
CA SER A 22 13.53 -8.86 2.80
C SER A 22 12.47 -9.94 2.62
N LEU A 23 11.32 -9.79 3.28
CA LEU A 23 10.21 -10.73 3.25
C LEU A 23 9.21 -10.32 2.16
N ALA A 24 8.67 -11.30 1.45
CA ALA A 24 7.61 -11.09 0.47
C ALA A 24 6.24 -11.22 1.14
N PHE A 25 5.39 -10.20 1.01
CA PHE A 25 4.02 -10.18 1.52
C PHE A 25 3.04 -10.16 0.35
N ASP A 26 2.16 -11.15 0.28
CA ASP A 26 1.06 -11.23 -0.69
C ASP A 26 -0.20 -10.62 -0.08
N PHE A 27 -0.78 -9.64 -0.78
CA PHE A 27 -1.96 -8.90 -0.33
C PHE A 27 -3.28 -9.47 -0.85
N LYS A 28 -3.24 -10.59 -1.59
CA LYS A 28 -4.45 -11.33 -1.93
C LYS A 28 -5.12 -11.82 -0.64
N ASP A 29 -6.34 -11.37 -0.40
CA ASP A 29 -7.07 -11.67 0.82
C ASP A 29 -8.29 -12.57 0.56
N PRO A 30 -8.18 -13.88 0.80
CA PRO A 30 -9.29 -14.81 0.63
C PRO A 30 -10.50 -14.49 1.53
N LYS A 31 -10.30 -13.73 2.60
CA LYS A 31 -11.37 -13.30 3.51
C LYS A 31 -12.15 -12.08 3.01
N GLY A 32 -11.61 -11.35 2.01
CA GLY A 32 -12.21 -10.13 1.49
C GLY A 32 -12.28 -8.96 2.49
N VAL A 33 -11.41 -8.94 3.51
CA VAL A 33 -11.36 -7.90 4.55
C VAL A 33 -10.48 -6.73 4.13
N ASN A 34 -9.47 -6.99 3.29
CA ASN A 34 -8.67 -5.93 2.68
C ASN A 34 -9.58 -5.02 1.87
N ASN A 35 -9.47 -3.73 2.09
CA ASN A 35 -10.32 -2.76 1.37
C ASN A 35 -9.61 -1.44 1.14
N ALA A 36 -10.10 -0.73 0.12
CA ALA A 36 -9.93 0.69 -0.07
C ALA A 36 -11.31 1.36 0.03
N THR A 37 -11.38 2.50 0.68
CA THR A 37 -12.57 3.35 0.73
C THR A 37 -12.33 4.62 -0.06
N PHE A 38 -13.38 5.22 -0.58
CA PHE A 38 -13.30 6.52 -1.23
C PHE A 38 -14.50 7.39 -0.87
N LYS A 39 -14.27 8.71 -0.79
CA LYS A 39 -15.30 9.71 -0.54
C LYS A 39 -15.09 10.89 -1.48
N LEU A 40 -16.18 11.35 -2.07
CA LEU A 40 -16.26 12.60 -2.82
C LEU A 40 -17.32 13.45 -2.13
N ASP A 41 -16.91 14.59 -1.58
CA ASP A 41 -17.78 15.51 -0.85
C ASP A 41 -17.99 16.76 -1.71
N ALA A 42 -19.10 16.82 -2.41
CA ALA A 42 -19.48 17.93 -3.26
C ALA A 42 -20.57 18.78 -2.58
N PRO A 43 -20.79 20.04 -3.01
CA PRO A 43 -21.78 20.91 -2.40
C PRO A 43 -23.21 20.34 -2.37
N LEU A 44 -23.61 19.59 -3.39
CA LEU A 44 -24.97 19.04 -3.49
C LEU A 44 -25.05 17.60 -3.01
N GLU A 45 -23.96 16.80 -3.16
CA GLU A 45 -23.99 15.37 -2.91
C GLU A 45 -22.71 14.89 -2.23
N ALA A 46 -22.83 13.95 -1.31
CA ALA A 46 -21.72 13.24 -0.72
C ALA A 46 -21.76 11.77 -1.17
N ILE A 47 -20.77 11.36 -1.98
CA ILE A 47 -20.66 10.01 -2.51
C ILE A 47 -19.58 9.28 -1.73
N SER A 48 -19.87 8.07 -1.28
CA SER A 48 -18.89 7.19 -0.66
C SER A 48 -19.01 5.77 -1.17
N GLY A 49 -17.88 5.08 -1.21
CA GLY A 49 -17.83 3.71 -1.66
C GLY A 49 -16.59 2.97 -1.17
N SER A 50 -16.45 1.74 -1.60
CA SER A 50 -15.32 0.88 -1.24
C SER A 50 -14.95 -0.06 -2.38
N ALA A 51 -13.76 -0.67 -2.28
CA ALA A 51 -13.28 -1.73 -3.14
C ALA A 51 -12.60 -2.80 -2.30
N ASN A 52 -12.84 -4.09 -2.58
CA ASN A 52 -12.27 -5.23 -1.87
C ASN A 52 -11.46 -6.18 -2.76
N GLY A 53 -11.41 -5.94 -4.05
CA GLY A 53 -10.59 -6.71 -5.01
C GLY A 53 -9.10 -6.36 -4.92
N ILE A 54 -8.53 -6.50 -3.71
CA ILE A 54 -7.14 -6.13 -3.43
C ILE A 54 -6.22 -7.31 -3.71
N SER A 55 -5.08 -7.02 -4.35
CA SER A 55 -3.99 -7.94 -4.61
C SER A 55 -2.64 -7.21 -4.67
N GLY A 56 -1.59 -7.92 -5.03
CA GLY A 56 -0.25 -7.36 -5.18
C GLY A 56 0.73 -7.98 -4.22
N LYS A 57 2.01 -7.67 -4.42
CA LYS A 57 3.12 -8.14 -3.58
C LYS A 57 4.01 -6.98 -3.19
N VAL A 58 4.44 -7.00 -1.95
CA VAL A 58 5.35 -6.01 -1.38
C VAL A 58 6.50 -6.75 -0.70
N MET A 59 7.71 -6.29 -0.96
CA MET A 59 8.93 -6.72 -0.26
C MET A 59 9.18 -5.76 0.89
N PHE A 60 9.39 -6.27 2.08
CA PHE A 60 9.64 -5.46 3.27
C PHE A 60 10.69 -6.09 4.17
N ASP A 61 11.66 -5.28 4.58
CA ASP A 61 12.66 -5.62 5.60
C ASP A 61 12.35 -4.81 6.88
N PRO A 62 11.93 -5.47 7.97
CA PRO A 62 11.65 -4.77 9.23
C PRO A 62 12.84 -4.01 9.81
N ALA A 63 14.08 -4.44 9.49
CA ALA A 63 15.29 -3.76 9.90
C ALA A 63 15.64 -2.55 9.00
N LYS A 64 15.09 -2.51 7.79
CA LYS A 64 15.32 -1.45 6.80
C LYS A 64 14.01 -1.01 6.13
N PRO A 65 13.07 -0.38 6.86
CA PRO A 65 11.75 -0.04 6.34
C PRO A 65 11.76 0.83 5.08
N ALA A 66 12.80 1.64 4.89
CA ALA A 66 12.99 2.46 3.70
C ALA A 66 13.26 1.65 2.42
N SER A 67 13.55 0.34 2.53
CA SER A 67 13.75 -0.56 1.39
C SER A 67 12.45 -1.20 0.87
N LEU A 68 11.29 -0.75 1.34
CA LEU A 68 9.98 -1.19 0.85
C LEU A 68 9.88 -1.05 -0.66
N THR A 69 9.49 -2.12 -1.35
CA THR A 69 9.26 -2.14 -2.79
C THR A 69 8.04 -3.00 -3.14
N GLY A 70 7.57 -2.90 -4.38
CA GLY A 70 6.44 -3.70 -4.86
C GLY A 70 5.21 -2.87 -5.15
N LYS A 71 4.06 -3.51 -5.25
CA LYS A 71 2.83 -2.83 -5.65
C LYS A 71 1.59 -3.40 -4.98
N ILE A 72 0.59 -2.53 -4.80
CA ILE A 72 -0.79 -2.88 -4.46
C ILE A 72 -1.65 -2.63 -5.69
N VAL A 73 -2.53 -3.57 -5.98
CA VAL A 73 -3.45 -3.55 -7.11
C VAL A 73 -4.87 -3.66 -6.59
N ILE A 74 -5.76 -2.83 -7.12
CA ILE A 74 -7.20 -2.88 -6.86
C ILE A 74 -7.89 -3.21 -8.18
N ALA A 75 -8.67 -4.28 -8.21
CA ALA A 75 -9.53 -4.58 -9.35
C ALA A 75 -10.60 -3.48 -9.46
N ALA A 76 -10.58 -2.70 -10.54
CA ALA A 76 -11.49 -1.56 -10.73
C ALA A 76 -12.97 -1.98 -10.68
N LYS A 77 -13.27 -3.19 -11.15
CA LYS A 77 -14.63 -3.78 -11.09
C LYS A 77 -15.11 -4.07 -9.66
N SER A 78 -14.20 -4.09 -8.66
CA SER A 78 -14.56 -4.28 -7.26
C SER A 78 -14.98 -2.99 -6.55
N LEU A 79 -14.88 -1.84 -7.20
CA LEU A 79 -15.42 -0.60 -6.66
C LEU A 79 -16.93 -0.70 -6.57
N HIS A 80 -17.47 -0.28 -5.44
CA HIS A 80 -18.87 -0.35 -5.10
C HIS A 80 -19.36 0.94 -4.45
N VAL A 81 -20.55 1.38 -4.83
CA VAL A 81 -21.34 2.44 -4.20
C VAL A 81 -22.74 1.90 -3.95
N GLY A 82 -23.44 2.45 -2.96
CA GLY A 82 -24.74 1.92 -2.52
C GLY A 82 -25.88 2.07 -3.52
N ASN A 83 -25.80 3.03 -4.45
CA ASN A 83 -26.81 3.25 -5.48
C ASN A 83 -26.46 2.47 -6.76
N PRO A 84 -27.33 1.55 -7.25
CA PRO A 84 -27.06 0.72 -8.42
C PRO A 84 -26.82 1.51 -9.71
N VAL A 85 -27.59 2.57 -9.96
CA VAL A 85 -27.43 3.43 -11.15
C VAL A 85 -26.09 4.17 -11.10
N MET A 86 -25.72 4.66 -9.93
CA MET A 86 -24.42 5.29 -9.73
C MET A 86 -23.28 4.28 -9.90
N LEU A 87 -23.47 3.03 -9.52
CA LEU A 87 -22.49 1.94 -9.73
C LEU A 87 -22.28 1.67 -11.22
N GLU A 88 -23.34 1.63 -12.02
CA GLU A 88 -23.25 1.48 -13.48
C GLU A 88 -22.48 2.65 -14.10
N HIS A 89 -22.80 3.89 -13.68
CA HIS A 89 -22.06 5.08 -14.12
C HIS A 89 -20.57 4.99 -13.73
N LEU A 90 -20.27 4.65 -12.48
CA LEU A 90 -18.90 4.52 -11.98
C LEU A 90 -18.05 3.59 -12.85
N HIS A 91 -18.63 2.48 -13.30
CA HIS A 91 -17.94 1.48 -14.10
C HIS A 91 -17.90 1.81 -15.61
N SER A 92 -18.75 2.74 -16.07
CA SER A 92 -18.90 3.09 -17.51
C SER A 92 -17.65 3.78 -18.07
N ASP A 93 -17.61 3.87 -19.41
CA ASP A 93 -16.55 4.54 -20.18
C ASP A 93 -16.46 6.04 -19.89
N GLY A 94 -17.60 6.67 -19.57
CA GLY A 94 -17.68 8.08 -19.15
C GLY A 94 -16.98 8.35 -17.81
N TRP A 95 -16.73 7.33 -16.97
CA TRP A 95 -16.09 7.45 -15.67
C TRP A 95 -14.79 6.65 -15.61
N LEU A 96 -14.83 5.42 -15.10
CA LEU A 96 -13.59 4.64 -14.89
C LEU A 96 -13.24 3.73 -16.08
N ASP A 97 -14.19 3.41 -16.95
CA ASP A 97 -14.03 2.49 -18.09
C ASP A 97 -13.33 1.17 -17.63
N VAL A 98 -13.96 0.51 -16.65
CA VAL A 98 -13.35 -0.65 -15.98
C VAL A 98 -13.10 -1.83 -16.92
N SER A 99 -13.74 -1.84 -18.10
CA SER A 99 -13.49 -2.85 -19.13
C SER A 99 -12.16 -2.64 -19.84
N LYS A 100 -11.75 -1.40 -20.09
CA LYS A 100 -10.45 -1.05 -20.68
C LYS A 100 -9.35 -0.86 -19.62
N HIS A 101 -9.74 -0.41 -18.43
CA HIS A 101 -8.84 -0.12 -17.33
C HIS A 101 -9.20 -0.96 -16.09
N PRO A 102 -8.92 -2.27 -16.12
CA PRO A 102 -9.40 -3.20 -15.10
C PRO A 102 -8.68 -3.06 -13.75
N GLU A 103 -7.59 -2.32 -13.69
CA GLU A 103 -6.76 -2.22 -12.49
C GLU A 103 -6.46 -0.76 -12.11
N ILE A 104 -6.48 -0.50 -10.80
CA ILE A 104 -5.91 0.69 -10.17
C ILE A 104 -4.66 0.22 -9.44
N VAL A 105 -3.52 0.86 -9.69
CA VAL A 105 -2.21 0.38 -9.22
C VAL A 105 -1.48 1.47 -8.47
N PHE A 106 -0.89 1.14 -7.32
CA PHE A 106 0.14 1.94 -6.67
C PHE A 106 1.43 1.14 -6.60
N GLU A 107 2.45 1.53 -7.36
CA GLU A 107 3.77 0.91 -7.41
C GLU A 107 4.79 1.78 -6.69
N VAL A 108 5.43 1.23 -5.65
CA VAL A 108 6.40 1.95 -4.81
C VAL A 108 7.66 2.28 -5.58
N VAL A 109 8.06 3.54 -5.54
CA VAL A 109 9.31 4.07 -6.14
C VAL A 109 10.33 4.38 -5.05
N SER A 110 9.92 5.03 -3.96
CA SER A 110 10.82 5.37 -2.85
C SER A 110 10.07 5.58 -1.54
N VAL A 111 10.80 5.43 -0.45
CA VAL A 111 10.29 5.68 0.90
C VAL A 111 11.19 6.67 1.60
N LYS A 112 10.60 7.72 2.17
CA LYS A 112 11.31 8.77 2.91
C LYS A 112 10.71 8.93 4.30
N ASN A 113 11.43 9.60 5.20
CA ASN A 113 10.98 9.96 6.55
C ASN A 113 10.48 8.76 7.38
N ALA A 114 11.02 7.55 7.11
CA ALA A 114 10.63 6.35 7.84
C ALA A 114 11.02 6.45 9.31
N LYS A 115 10.02 6.36 10.20
CA LYS A 115 10.20 6.38 11.66
C LYS A 115 9.48 5.16 12.26
N THR A 116 10.24 4.30 12.92
CA THR A 116 9.71 3.08 13.54
C THR A 116 9.54 3.29 15.04
N THR A 117 8.37 2.92 15.54
CA THR A 117 8.05 2.85 16.97
C THR A 117 7.36 1.52 17.25
N GLY A 118 8.03 0.65 17.99
CA GLY A 118 7.57 -0.72 18.21
C GLY A 118 7.45 -1.49 16.90
N THR A 119 6.26 -1.99 16.57
CA THR A 119 5.98 -2.74 15.34
C THR A 119 5.52 -1.87 14.17
N ALA A 120 5.32 -0.57 14.40
CA ALA A 120 4.77 0.34 13.41
C ALA A 120 5.83 1.29 12.88
N THR A 121 5.87 1.47 11.57
CA THR A 121 6.67 2.47 10.84
C THR A 121 5.72 3.46 10.17
N THR A 122 5.91 4.74 10.40
CA THR A 122 5.30 5.82 9.60
C THR A 122 6.30 6.29 8.57
N ALA A 123 5.87 6.57 7.35
CA ALA A 123 6.74 7.01 6.26
C ALA A 123 5.96 7.78 5.20
N ASP A 124 6.69 8.55 4.38
CA ASP A 124 6.21 9.11 3.13
C ASP A 124 6.61 8.15 2.00
N VAL A 125 5.63 7.55 1.36
CA VAL A 125 5.83 6.59 0.27
C VAL A 125 5.51 7.27 -1.06
N THR A 126 6.53 7.44 -1.90
CA THR A 126 6.35 7.93 -3.27
C THR A 126 6.20 6.73 -4.20
N GLY A 127 5.18 6.76 -5.05
CA GLY A 127 4.89 5.70 -6.00
C GLY A 127 4.26 6.23 -7.28
N LYS A 128 4.17 5.34 -8.27
CA LYS A 128 3.39 5.53 -9.49
C LYS A 128 1.96 5.08 -9.24
N PHE A 129 1.04 6.03 -9.24
CA PHE A 129 -0.39 5.75 -9.10
C PHE A 129 -1.05 5.77 -10.47
N THR A 130 -1.64 4.65 -10.87
CA THR A 130 -2.34 4.48 -12.14
C THR A 130 -3.84 4.34 -11.90
N LEU A 131 -4.62 5.23 -12.50
CA LEU A 131 -6.08 5.22 -12.46
C LEU A 131 -6.61 5.54 -13.86
N LYS A 132 -7.58 4.78 -14.36
CA LYS A 132 -8.16 4.95 -15.71
C LYS A 132 -7.08 5.06 -16.81
N GLY A 133 -6.01 4.26 -16.71
CA GLY A 133 -4.89 4.25 -17.66
C GLY A 133 -3.92 5.44 -17.56
N VAL A 134 -4.18 6.43 -16.72
CA VAL A 134 -3.28 7.57 -16.49
C VAL A 134 -2.42 7.30 -15.27
N THR A 135 -1.10 7.48 -15.42
CA THR A 135 -0.14 7.29 -14.32
C THR A 135 0.42 8.63 -13.86
N LYS A 136 0.43 8.86 -12.56
CA LYS A 136 1.02 10.03 -11.90
C LYS A 136 1.95 9.60 -10.77
N ASP A 137 3.00 10.37 -10.54
CA ASP A 137 3.80 10.24 -9.33
C ASP A 137 3.02 10.83 -8.15
N LEU A 138 2.89 10.06 -7.09
CA LEU A 138 2.12 10.44 -5.90
C LEU A 138 2.92 10.08 -4.64
N THR A 139 2.99 11.00 -3.68
CA THR A 139 3.56 10.74 -2.36
C THR A 139 2.43 10.68 -1.35
N ILE A 140 2.33 9.55 -0.65
CA ILE A 140 1.28 9.31 0.33
C ILE A 140 1.87 9.02 1.72
N PRO A 141 1.25 9.48 2.81
CA PRO A 141 1.62 9.05 4.15
C PRO A 141 1.19 7.60 4.35
N ALA A 142 2.06 6.77 4.86
CA ALA A 142 1.76 5.38 5.14
C ALA A 142 2.12 5.00 6.58
N LYS A 143 1.25 4.21 7.22
CA LYS A 143 1.54 3.49 8.45
C LYS A 143 1.67 2.02 8.12
N ILE A 144 2.88 1.49 8.27
CA ILE A 144 3.25 0.11 7.97
C ILE A 144 3.49 -0.60 9.30
N THR A 145 2.74 -1.67 9.57
CA THR A 145 2.88 -2.43 10.82
C THR A 145 3.31 -3.86 10.50
N TYR A 146 4.49 -4.22 10.93
CA TYR A 146 5.00 -5.58 10.81
C TYR A 146 4.62 -6.40 12.05
N LEU A 147 3.96 -7.53 11.85
CA LEU A 147 3.46 -8.41 12.89
C LEU A 147 4.04 -9.81 12.69
N LYS A 148 5.15 -10.07 13.38
CA LYS A 148 5.82 -11.37 13.36
C LYS A 148 4.92 -12.45 13.95
N ASP A 149 4.86 -13.63 13.31
CA ASP A 149 4.11 -14.81 13.78
C ASP A 149 2.60 -14.58 14.00
N LYS A 150 1.98 -13.63 13.28
CA LYS A 150 0.56 -13.28 13.44
C LYS A 150 -0.35 -13.76 12.32
N LEU A 151 0.17 -14.49 11.32
CA LEU A 151 -0.65 -14.98 10.21
C LEU A 151 -1.78 -15.92 10.67
N LYS A 152 -1.49 -16.88 11.56
CA LYS A 152 -2.51 -17.75 12.16
C LYS A 152 -3.56 -16.98 12.94
N ALA A 153 -3.16 -15.97 13.70
CA ALA A 153 -4.11 -15.16 14.49
C ALA A 153 -5.10 -14.38 13.60
N ARG A 154 -4.72 -14.06 12.34
CA ARG A 154 -5.62 -13.48 11.34
C ARG A 154 -6.50 -14.54 10.65
N GLY A 155 -6.30 -15.83 10.96
CA GLY A 155 -7.02 -16.96 10.39
C GLY A 155 -6.33 -17.61 9.20
N GLY A 156 -5.03 -17.45 9.08
CA GLY A 156 -4.21 -18.25 8.18
C GLY A 156 -4.09 -19.71 8.64
N GLN A 157 -3.89 -20.63 7.72
CA GLN A 157 -3.69 -22.05 8.02
C GLN A 157 -2.25 -22.37 8.44
N GLN A 158 -1.30 -21.53 8.01
CA GLN A 158 0.14 -21.72 8.25
C GLN A 158 0.68 -20.64 9.20
N ASP A 159 1.79 -20.96 9.86
CA ASP A 159 2.58 -19.95 10.58
C ASP A 159 3.16 -18.95 9.57
N GLY A 160 3.35 -17.73 10.03
CA GLY A 160 3.89 -16.70 9.18
C GLY A 160 3.69 -15.30 9.73
N ASP A 161 4.14 -14.35 8.97
CA ASP A 161 4.14 -12.94 9.34
C ASP A 161 3.06 -12.16 8.58
N LEU A 162 2.67 -11.02 9.13
CA LEU A 162 1.75 -10.08 8.49
C LEU A 162 2.39 -8.72 8.32
N LEU A 163 2.08 -8.07 7.21
CA LEU A 163 2.37 -6.67 6.97
C LEU A 163 1.05 -5.91 6.77
N VAL A 164 0.70 -5.04 7.72
CA VAL A 164 -0.49 -4.21 7.63
C VAL A 164 -0.10 -2.84 7.12
N ILE A 165 -0.74 -2.36 6.06
CA ILE A 165 -0.52 -1.02 5.50
C ILE A 165 -1.82 -0.24 5.59
N ARG A 166 -1.74 0.97 6.15
CA ARG A 166 -2.82 1.94 6.19
C ARG A 166 -2.34 3.28 5.67
N SER A 167 -3.19 3.93 4.87
CA SER A 167 -2.92 5.24 4.31
C SER A 167 -4.24 5.99 4.12
N ASN A 168 -4.20 7.32 4.31
CA ASN A 168 -5.27 8.22 3.92
C ASN A 168 -4.65 9.34 3.10
N PHE A 169 -5.19 9.60 1.92
CA PHE A 169 -4.69 10.61 1.01
C PHE A 169 -5.79 11.10 0.07
N THR A 170 -5.55 12.21 -0.60
CA THR A 170 -6.51 12.81 -1.54
C THR A 170 -5.88 12.87 -2.93
N ILE A 171 -6.68 12.62 -3.96
CA ILE A 171 -6.33 12.83 -5.36
C ILE A 171 -7.39 13.70 -6.03
N LYS A 172 -7.08 14.25 -7.21
CA LYS A 172 -8.06 14.92 -8.06
C LYS A 172 -8.44 14.01 -9.22
N ARG A 173 -9.75 13.79 -9.44
CA ARG A 173 -10.23 12.97 -10.56
C ARG A 173 -9.84 13.55 -11.91
N SER A 174 -9.76 14.88 -12.01
CA SER A 174 -9.33 15.59 -13.22
C SER A 174 -7.89 15.25 -13.62
N ASP A 175 -6.98 14.96 -12.67
CA ASP A 175 -5.61 14.58 -12.95
C ASP A 175 -5.49 13.25 -13.71
N PHE A 176 -6.56 12.44 -13.66
CA PHE A 176 -6.67 11.13 -14.31
C PHE A 176 -7.65 11.15 -15.49
N GLY A 177 -8.01 12.33 -16.00
CA GLY A 177 -8.90 12.47 -17.14
C GLY A 177 -10.34 12.01 -16.86
N ILE A 178 -10.77 12.00 -15.59
CA ILE A 178 -12.13 11.64 -15.23
C ILE A 178 -12.96 12.92 -15.16
N LYS A 179 -13.70 13.23 -16.23
CA LYS A 179 -14.62 14.38 -16.36
C LYS A 179 -14.06 15.68 -15.78
N PRO A 180 -12.92 16.19 -16.28
CA PRO A 180 -12.31 17.40 -15.76
C PRO A 180 -13.24 18.61 -15.96
N GLY A 181 -13.53 19.34 -14.88
CA GLY A 181 -14.41 20.54 -14.90
C GLY A 181 -15.90 20.24 -15.07
N GLU A 182 -16.32 18.96 -15.08
CA GLU A 182 -17.72 18.60 -15.23
C GLU A 182 -18.33 18.17 -13.89
N ALA A 183 -19.59 18.57 -13.64
CA ALA A 183 -20.44 18.13 -12.53
C ALA A 183 -19.80 18.25 -11.14
N GLU A 184 -18.93 19.24 -10.90
CA GLU A 184 -18.17 19.37 -9.64
C GLU A 184 -19.07 19.72 -8.45
N ASP A 185 -20.26 20.28 -8.69
CA ASP A 185 -21.26 20.55 -7.67
C ASP A 185 -21.91 19.28 -7.10
N SER A 186 -22.01 18.21 -7.89
CA SER A 186 -22.57 16.90 -7.49
C SER A 186 -21.53 15.82 -7.29
N VAL A 187 -20.38 15.93 -7.96
CA VAL A 187 -19.29 14.94 -7.87
C VAL A 187 -17.97 15.70 -7.70
N SER A 188 -17.49 15.81 -6.48
CA SER A 188 -16.26 16.53 -6.16
C SER A 188 -15.09 16.12 -7.07
N ASN A 189 -14.26 17.12 -7.43
CA ASN A 189 -12.99 16.86 -8.09
C ASN A 189 -12.00 16.14 -7.17
N GLU A 190 -12.06 16.40 -5.87
CA GLU A 190 -11.23 15.75 -4.87
C GLU A 190 -11.86 14.42 -4.44
N ILE A 191 -11.02 13.39 -4.36
CA ILE A 191 -11.37 12.05 -3.89
C ILE A 191 -10.49 11.75 -2.67
N GLU A 192 -11.11 11.65 -1.50
CA GLU A 192 -10.45 11.13 -0.31
C GLU A 192 -10.38 9.61 -0.39
N ILE A 193 -9.20 9.06 -0.21
CA ILE A 193 -8.94 7.61 -0.30
C ILE A 193 -8.40 7.12 1.03
N GLY A 194 -9.02 6.07 1.59
CA GLY A 194 -8.54 5.31 2.72
C GLY A 194 -8.13 3.90 2.29
N LEU A 195 -6.90 3.50 2.57
CA LEU A 195 -6.40 2.15 2.31
C LEU A 195 -6.20 1.39 3.63
N SER A 196 -6.75 0.19 3.73
CA SER A 196 -6.56 -0.70 4.88
C SER A 196 -6.37 -2.14 4.39
N VAL A 197 -5.10 -2.56 4.32
CA VAL A 197 -4.73 -3.85 3.74
C VAL A 197 -3.73 -4.60 4.60
N ALA A 198 -3.77 -5.92 4.56
CA ALA A 198 -2.83 -6.80 5.24
C ALA A 198 -2.34 -7.88 4.27
N GLY A 199 -1.03 -7.94 4.11
CA GLY A 199 -0.34 -8.95 3.32
C GLY A 199 0.20 -10.07 4.20
N ALA A 200 0.23 -11.28 3.67
CA ALA A 200 0.70 -12.48 4.32
C ALA A 200 2.07 -12.92 3.77
N SER A 201 2.95 -13.33 4.68
CA SER A 201 4.20 -14.01 4.38
C SER A 201 4.25 -15.35 5.14
N PRO A 202 3.75 -16.44 4.54
CA PRO A 202 3.80 -17.77 5.16
C PRO A 202 5.25 -18.22 5.38
N LYS A 203 5.50 -18.91 6.47
CA LYS A 203 6.75 -19.63 6.71
C LYS A 203 6.70 -20.98 5.99
N THR A 204 7.75 -21.29 5.26
CA THR A 204 8.01 -22.61 4.68
C THR A 204 8.50 -23.59 5.73
#